data_14c79390d9ef2598dd00456a6a5e9edb
#
_entry.id   14c79390d9ef2598dd00456a6a5e9edb
#
_cell.length_a   1.000
_cell.length_b   1.000
_cell.length_c   1.000
_cell.angle_alpha   90.00
_cell.angle_beta   90.00
_cell.angle_gamma   90.00
#
_symmetry.space_group_name_H-M   'P 1'
#
loop_
_entity.id
_entity.type
_entity.pdbx_description
1 polymer ?
#
loop_
_entity_poly.entity_id
_entity_poly.type
_entity_poly.pdbx_seq_one_letter_code
_entity_poly.pdbx_strand_id
1 'polypeptide(L)'
;MEITSSALTGVLRVGIQVIIARRRPVLEIYQNLHNNFGPPIEFSTRLNTSRREKHRFQDIFVDLTLINIGGVRAENVTFELTGNFKREGSRENPPELFKSKMRQLAPGQAIYLMRIENHDLQIYAGEKEGDNSVMRSVGIKSDTLTICAHYDGPSNIVNRLLRWPRRWRGLKQYALRFTFDPQVVVGDLPPAQYA
;
A
#
# COMPACT_ATOMS: atom_id res chain seq x y z
N MET A 1 22.20 -45.18 -8.45
CA MET A 1 21.42 -44.09 -7.86
C MET A 1 21.83 -42.78 -8.54
N GLU A 2 21.22 -42.49 -9.67
CA GLU A 2 21.53 -41.27 -10.44
C GLU A 2 20.76 -40.08 -9.82
N ILE A 3 21.48 -39.26 -9.07
CA ILE A 3 20.95 -37.95 -8.67
C ILE A 3 20.90 -37.11 -9.95
N THR A 4 19.72 -36.94 -10.48
CA THR A 4 19.51 -36.22 -11.72
C THR A 4 20.07 -34.79 -11.60
N SER A 5 20.90 -34.39 -12.57
CA SER A 5 21.57 -33.10 -12.63
C SER A 5 20.60 -31.90 -12.51
N SER A 6 19.32 -32.11 -12.79
CA SER A 6 18.25 -31.12 -12.64
C SER A 6 17.94 -30.75 -11.18
N ALA A 7 18.01 -31.72 -10.25
CA ALA A 7 17.78 -31.43 -8.82
C ALA A 7 18.92 -30.61 -8.22
N LEU A 8 20.16 -30.93 -8.61
CA LEU A 8 21.36 -30.18 -8.16
C LEU A 8 21.32 -28.72 -8.67
N THR A 9 20.93 -28.54 -9.93
CA THR A 9 20.81 -27.20 -10.55
C THR A 9 19.71 -26.37 -9.90
N GLY A 10 18.60 -27.01 -9.48
CA GLY A 10 17.51 -26.37 -8.76
C GLY A 10 17.94 -25.86 -7.38
N VAL A 11 18.60 -26.71 -6.59
CA VAL A 11 19.09 -26.34 -5.24
C VAL A 11 20.16 -25.26 -5.32
N LEU A 12 21.07 -25.33 -6.30
CA LEU A 12 22.08 -24.27 -6.51
C LEU A 12 21.43 -22.93 -6.90
N ARG A 13 20.42 -22.93 -7.76
CA ARG A 13 19.68 -21.71 -8.14
C ARG A 13 18.98 -21.06 -6.94
N VAL A 14 18.28 -21.83 -6.14
CA VAL A 14 17.60 -21.34 -4.93
C VAL A 14 18.63 -20.82 -3.93
N GLY A 15 19.72 -21.56 -3.70
CA GLY A 15 20.80 -21.13 -2.81
C GLY A 15 21.44 -19.80 -3.25
N ILE A 16 21.73 -19.64 -4.54
CA ILE A 16 22.28 -18.40 -5.09
C ILE A 16 21.27 -17.24 -4.96
N GLN A 17 20.00 -17.48 -5.23
CA GLN A 17 18.95 -16.44 -5.08
C GLN A 17 18.82 -15.97 -3.65
N VAL A 18 18.84 -16.88 -2.67
CA VAL A 18 18.80 -16.52 -1.24
C VAL A 18 20.04 -15.71 -0.83
N ILE A 19 21.23 -16.09 -1.28
CA ILE A 19 22.47 -15.36 -0.98
C ILE A 19 22.46 -13.97 -1.62
N ILE A 20 21.97 -13.84 -2.85
CA ILE A 20 21.85 -12.54 -3.52
C ILE A 20 20.81 -11.67 -2.84
N ALA A 21 19.67 -12.21 -2.43
CA ALA A 21 18.63 -11.49 -1.70
C ALA A 21 19.16 -10.97 -0.35
N ARG A 22 19.98 -11.76 0.37
CA ARG A 22 20.63 -11.33 1.62
C ARG A 22 21.67 -10.22 1.44
N ARG A 23 22.20 -10.03 0.23
CA ARG A 23 23.26 -9.04 -0.07
C ARG A 23 22.75 -7.77 -0.73
N ARG A 24 21.45 -7.64 -0.95
CA ARG A 24 20.84 -6.44 -1.55
C ARG A 24 19.67 -5.95 -0.71
N PRO A 25 19.35 -4.64 -0.75
CA PRO A 25 18.09 -4.17 -0.22
C PRO A 25 16.96 -4.63 -1.13
N VAL A 26 15.85 -5.01 -0.54
CA VAL A 26 14.61 -5.35 -1.24
C VAL A 26 13.49 -4.64 -0.51
N LEU A 27 12.89 -3.66 -1.15
CA LEU A 27 11.73 -2.95 -0.60
C LEU A 27 10.45 -3.60 -1.11
N GLU A 28 9.45 -3.64 -0.24
CA GLU A 28 8.12 -4.11 -0.55
C GLU A 28 7.09 -3.21 0.13
N ILE A 29 5.94 -3.01 -0.53
CA ILE A 29 4.80 -2.32 0.06
C ILE A 29 3.76 -3.36 0.42
N TYR A 30 3.47 -3.46 1.71
CA TYR A 30 2.40 -4.26 2.26
C TYR A 30 1.11 -3.45 2.33
N GLN A 31 0.05 -4.12 1.94
CA GLN A 31 -1.31 -3.64 2.00
C GLN A 31 -2.03 -4.43 3.09
N ASN A 32 -2.37 -3.75 4.19
CA ASN A 32 -3.12 -4.34 5.28
C ASN A 32 -4.57 -3.86 5.22
N LEU A 33 -5.48 -4.78 4.96
CA LEU A 33 -6.91 -4.51 4.79
C LEU A 33 -7.63 -4.75 6.10
N HIS A 34 -8.46 -3.78 6.48
CA HIS A 34 -9.31 -3.83 7.65
C HIS A 34 -10.77 -3.69 7.24
N ASN A 35 -11.62 -4.55 7.79
CA ASN A 35 -13.05 -4.58 7.56
C ASN A 35 -13.75 -4.77 8.91
N ASN A 36 -14.10 -3.67 9.56
CA ASN A 36 -14.64 -3.65 10.90
C ASN A 36 -16.08 -3.14 10.90
N PHE A 37 -16.93 -3.70 11.76
CA PHE A 37 -18.23 -3.11 12.07
C PHE A 37 -18.19 -2.53 13.48
N GLY A 38 -18.56 -1.26 13.58
CA GLY A 38 -18.75 -0.59 14.86
C GLY A 38 -19.93 -1.16 15.67
N PRO A 39 -20.10 -0.72 16.93
CA PRO A 39 -21.24 -1.09 17.74
C PRO A 39 -22.54 -0.64 17.07
N PRO A 40 -23.68 -1.35 17.31
CA PRO A 40 -24.96 -0.96 16.74
C PRO A 40 -25.41 0.39 17.28
N ILE A 41 -25.75 1.31 16.39
CA ILE A 41 -26.32 2.61 16.74
C ILE A 41 -27.81 2.59 16.42
N GLU A 42 -28.63 3.05 17.35
CA GLU A 42 -30.08 3.13 17.18
C GLU A 42 -30.45 4.47 16.52
N PHE A 43 -31.10 4.40 15.40
CA PHE A 43 -31.67 5.56 14.71
C PHE A 43 -33.19 5.51 14.81
N SER A 44 -33.80 6.65 15.16
CA SER A 44 -35.24 6.84 15.01
C SER A 44 -35.50 7.46 13.63
N THR A 45 -36.25 6.76 12.80
CA THR A 45 -36.67 7.32 11.51
C THR A 45 -37.70 8.42 11.76
N ARG A 46 -37.49 9.62 11.22
CA ARG A 46 -38.43 10.78 11.42
C ARG A 46 -39.88 10.50 10.99
N LEU A 47 -40.06 9.52 10.09
CA LEU A 47 -41.41 9.11 9.61
C LEU A 47 -42.16 8.18 10.58
N ASN A 48 -41.44 7.52 11.49
CA ASN A 48 -42.08 6.61 12.44
C ASN A 48 -41.24 6.54 13.73
N THR A 49 -41.51 7.43 14.66
CA THR A 49 -40.82 7.55 15.96
C THR A 49 -40.92 6.29 16.83
N SER A 50 -41.83 5.36 16.48
CA SER A 50 -42.01 4.10 17.19
C SER A 50 -41.09 2.98 16.74
N ARG A 51 -40.44 3.11 15.60
CA ARG A 51 -39.53 2.07 15.06
C ARG A 51 -38.09 2.52 15.16
N ARG A 52 -37.38 1.95 16.12
CA ARG A 52 -35.93 2.10 16.26
C ARG A 52 -35.27 1.04 15.39
N GLU A 53 -34.49 1.46 14.45
CA GLU A 53 -33.67 0.56 13.62
C GLU A 53 -32.22 0.60 14.11
N LYS A 54 -31.63 -0.60 14.26
CA LYS A 54 -30.23 -0.73 14.65
C LYS A 54 -29.38 -0.85 13.39
N HIS A 55 -28.49 0.10 13.18
CA HIS A 55 -27.53 0.08 12.10
C HIS A 55 -26.12 -0.05 12.65
N ARG A 56 -25.26 -0.76 11.93
CA ARG A 56 -23.83 -0.80 12.19
C ARG A 56 -23.11 -0.11 11.03
N PHE A 57 -22.20 0.78 11.36
CA PHE A 57 -21.32 1.37 10.35
C PHE A 57 -20.17 0.44 10.07
N GLN A 58 -19.92 0.18 8.80
CA GLN A 58 -18.77 -0.54 8.34
C GLN A 58 -17.62 0.43 8.13
N ASP A 59 -16.50 0.13 8.75
CA ASP A 59 -15.25 0.88 8.63
C ASP A 59 -14.23 0.04 7.85
N ILE A 60 -14.04 0.41 6.59
CA ILE A 60 -13.06 -0.21 5.70
C ILE A 60 -11.89 0.74 5.57
N PHE A 61 -10.70 0.27 5.88
CA PHE A 61 -9.50 1.04 5.61
C PHE A 61 -8.33 0.14 5.22
N VAL A 62 -7.41 0.74 4.48
CA VAL A 62 -6.21 0.09 3.96
C VAL A 62 -5.00 0.87 4.45
N ASP A 63 -4.13 0.19 5.18
CA ASP A 63 -2.84 0.74 5.58
C ASP A 63 -1.75 0.27 4.62
N LEU A 64 -1.07 1.23 3.99
CA LEU A 64 0.10 0.96 3.16
C LEU A 64 1.37 1.16 3.98
N THR A 65 2.22 0.14 4.00
CA THR A 65 3.46 0.12 4.77
C THR A 65 4.62 -0.33 3.89
N LEU A 66 5.67 0.48 3.82
CA LEU A 66 6.92 0.12 3.16
C LEU A 66 7.82 -0.63 4.13
N ILE A 67 8.35 -1.77 3.72
CA ILE A 67 9.28 -2.57 4.51
C ILE A 67 10.51 -2.95 3.69
N ASN A 68 11.67 -2.99 4.32
CA ASN A 68 12.86 -3.58 3.72
C ASN A 68 12.98 -5.04 4.13
N ILE A 69 12.60 -5.95 3.24
CA ILE A 69 12.73 -7.41 3.43
C ILE A 69 14.10 -7.95 3.00
N GLY A 70 14.96 -7.09 2.46
CA GLY A 70 16.31 -7.44 2.07
C GLY A 70 17.26 -7.57 3.27
N GLY A 71 18.43 -8.16 3.03
CA GLY A 71 19.44 -8.38 4.08
C GLY A 71 20.35 -7.17 4.35
N VAL A 72 20.24 -6.09 3.60
CA VAL A 72 21.03 -4.87 3.77
C VAL A 72 20.15 -3.63 3.69
N ARG A 73 20.64 -2.51 4.25
CA ARG A 73 19.88 -1.26 4.26
C ARG A 73 19.67 -0.70 2.85
N ALA A 74 18.50 -0.14 2.61
CA ALA A 74 18.22 0.72 1.47
C ALA A 74 18.64 2.16 1.81
N GLU A 75 19.24 2.86 0.86
CA GLU A 75 19.71 4.24 1.02
C GLU A 75 19.06 5.16 -0.01
N ASN A 76 18.89 6.42 0.38
CA ASN A 76 18.40 7.46 -0.53
C ASN A 76 17.08 7.11 -1.21
N VAL A 77 16.12 6.59 -0.47
CA VAL A 77 14.80 6.23 -0.99
C VAL A 77 14.06 7.51 -1.39
N THR A 78 13.56 7.53 -2.62
CA THR A 78 12.72 8.61 -3.17
C THR A 78 11.50 7.99 -3.79
N PHE A 79 10.39 8.71 -3.74
CA PHE A 79 9.12 8.24 -4.26
C PHE A 79 8.69 9.04 -5.49
N GLU A 80 8.04 8.35 -6.40
CA GLU A 80 7.30 8.90 -7.52
C GLU A 80 5.90 8.33 -7.49
N LEU A 81 4.90 9.19 -7.53
CA LEU A 81 3.49 8.83 -7.54
C LEU A 81 2.89 9.11 -8.90
N THR A 82 2.20 8.13 -9.46
CA THR A 82 1.47 8.27 -10.72
C THR A 82 0.08 7.67 -10.57
N GLY A 83 -0.86 8.13 -11.40
CA GLY A 83 -2.25 7.74 -11.34
C GLY A 83 -3.17 8.88 -10.90
N ASN A 84 -4.47 8.63 -10.94
CA ASN A 84 -5.49 9.65 -10.69
C ASN A 84 -6.11 9.56 -9.30
N PHE A 85 -5.82 8.50 -8.56
CA PHE A 85 -6.37 8.29 -7.22
C PHE A 85 -5.94 9.39 -6.26
N LYS A 86 -6.92 9.97 -5.56
CA LYS A 86 -6.72 10.96 -4.50
C LYS A 86 -7.58 10.61 -3.30
N ARG A 87 -7.02 10.82 -2.12
CA ARG A 87 -7.77 10.71 -0.86
C ARG A 87 -8.70 11.90 -0.72
N GLU A 88 -9.87 11.66 -0.17
CA GLU A 88 -10.89 12.69 0.06
C GLU A 88 -10.57 13.54 1.31
N GLY A 89 -11.25 14.69 1.39
CA GLY A 89 -11.19 15.59 2.53
C GLY A 89 -9.96 16.51 2.54
N SER A 90 -9.66 17.07 3.72
CA SER A 90 -8.57 18.03 3.94
C SER A 90 -7.21 17.39 4.11
N ARG A 91 -7.08 16.08 3.88
CA ARG A 91 -5.82 15.35 4.01
C ARG A 91 -4.85 15.72 2.90
N GLU A 92 -3.57 15.80 3.26
CA GLU A 92 -2.52 16.10 2.29
C GLU A 92 -2.42 15.03 1.21
N ASN A 93 -2.46 15.45 -0.07
CA ASN A 93 -2.34 14.60 -1.24
C ASN A 93 -1.24 15.11 -2.19
N PRO A 94 -0.13 14.38 -2.35
CA PRO A 94 0.27 13.22 -1.56
C PRO A 94 0.77 13.61 -0.15
N PRO A 95 0.82 12.65 0.80
CA PRO A 95 1.47 12.87 2.10
C PRO A 95 2.89 13.39 1.96
N GLU A 96 3.33 14.22 2.91
CA GLU A 96 4.65 14.85 2.88
C GLU A 96 5.81 13.86 2.78
N LEU A 97 5.64 12.66 3.34
CA LEU A 97 6.61 11.58 3.24
C LEU A 97 7.02 11.28 1.79
N PHE A 98 6.09 11.33 0.86
CA PHE A 98 6.37 11.08 -0.56
C PHE A 98 7.14 12.19 -1.25
N LYS A 99 7.12 13.40 -0.69
CA LYS A 99 7.87 14.57 -1.20
C LYS A 99 9.29 14.61 -0.65
N SER A 100 9.54 13.88 0.44
CA SER A 100 10.81 13.88 1.15
C SER A 100 11.71 12.74 0.68
N LYS A 101 13.03 12.93 0.80
CA LYS A 101 14.01 11.88 0.58
C LYS A 101 14.33 11.19 1.91
N MET A 102 14.01 9.91 1.99
CA MET A 102 14.38 9.08 3.12
C MET A 102 15.86 8.67 3.02
N ARG A 103 16.66 8.97 4.04
CA ARG A 103 18.10 8.69 4.02
C ARG A 103 18.41 7.20 3.99
N GLN A 104 17.73 6.43 4.84
CA GLN A 104 17.97 4.99 4.95
C GLN A 104 16.76 4.25 5.50
N LEU A 105 16.64 2.97 5.14
CA LEU A 105 15.69 2.02 5.68
C LEU A 105 16.44 0.72 5.99
N ALA A 106 16.57 0.36 7.27
CA ALA A 106 17.28 -0.82 7.71
C ALA A 106 16.56 -2.13 7.34
N PRO A 107 17.24 -3.27 7.29
CA PRO A 107 16.60 -4.58 7.14
C PRO A 107 15.54 -4.80 8.22
N GLY A 108 14.36 -5.27 7.82
CA GLY A 108 13.21 -5.48 8.71
C GLY A 108 12.52 -4.21 9.20
N GLN A 109 13.05 -3.03 8.91
CA GLN A 109 12.39 -1.78 9.27
C GLN A 109 11.18 -1.55 8.37
N ALA A 110 10.04 -1.21 8.99
CA ALA A 110 8.80 -0.86 8.34
C ALA A 110 8.49 0.63 8.57
N ILE A 111 7.94 1.29 7.57
CA ILE A 111 7.51 2.69 7.62
C ILE A 111 6.10 2.78 7.06
N TYR A 112 5.22 3.34 7.87
CA TYR A 112 3.87 3.65 7.46
C TYR A 112 3.88 4.73 6.37
N LEU A 113 3.21 4.45 5.25
CA LEU A 113 3.12 5.38 4.13
C LEU A 113 1.86 6.22 4.18
N MET A 114 0.70 5.57 4.23
CA MET A 114 -0.59 6.25 4.23
C MET A 114 -1.73 5.28 4.55
N ARG A 115 -2.84 5.85 5.03
CA ARG A 115 -4.14 5.18 5.16
C ARG A 115 -5.07 5.67 4.07
N ILE A 116 -5.81 4.72 3.52
CA ILE A 116 -6.90 4.92 2.58
C ILE A 116 -8.16 4.44 3.28
N GLU A 117 -9.14 5.31 3.42
CA GLU A 117 -10.36 5.04 4.17
C GLU A 117 -11.55 4.77 3.23
N ASN A 118 -12.66 4.37 3.81
CA ASN A 118 -13.88 4.04 3.09
C ASN A 118 -14.32 5.14 2.09
N HIS A 119 -14.24 6.42 2.52
CA HIS A 119 -14.59 7.56 1.66
C HIS A 119 -13.65 7.71 0.45
N ASP A 120 -12.40 7.25 0.58
CA ASP A 120 -11.45 7.30 -0.51
C ASP A 120 -11.73 6.24 -1.57
N LEU A 121 -12.34 5.12 -1.16
CA LEU A 121 -12.63 3.96 -2.01
C LEU A 121 -13.95 4.10 -2.77
N GLN A 122 -14.93 4.81 -2.19
CA GLN A 122 -16.30 4.84 -2.68
C GLN A 122 -16.61 6.12 -3.46
N ILE A 123 -17.55 6.01 -4.37
CA ILE A 123 -18.18 7.12 -5.07
C ILE A 123 -19.49 7.42 -4.34
N TYR A 124 -19.67 8.67 -3.92
CA TYR A 124 -20.90 9.12 -3.27
C TYR A 124 -21.72 9.98 -4.20
N ALA A 125 -23.02 9.73 -4.25
CA ALA A 125 -23.99 10.62 -4.89
C ALA A 125 -24.92 11.21 -3.84
N GLY A 126 -25.23 12.49 -3.97
CA GLY A 126 -26.21 13.16 -3.13
C GLY A 126 -27.62 12.85 -3.66
N GLU A 127 -28.45 12.19 -2.89
CA GLU A 127 -29.88 12.06 -3.13
C GLU A 127 -30.64 13.09 -2.30
N LYS A 128 -31.58 13.79 -2.93
CA LYS A 128 -32.50 14.68 -2.20
C LYS A 128 -33.65 13.83 -1.65
N GLU A 129 -33.68 13.66 -0.35
CA GLU A 129 -34.78 13.02 0.36
C GLU A 129 -35.56 14.11 1.12
N GLY A 130 -36.57 14.71 0.44
CA GLY A 130 -37.26 15.90 0.91
C GLY A 130 -36.34 17.12 0.98
N ASP A 131 -36.31 17.80 2.13
CA ASP A 131 -35.42 18.96 2.38
C ASP A 131 -33.99 18.57 2.79
N ASN A 132 -33.70 17.29 2.94
CA ASN A 132 -32.37 16.79 3.33
C ASN A 132 -31.62 16.20 2.14
N SER A 133 -30.33 16.48 2.05
CA SER A 133 -29.40 15.82 1.12
C SER A 133 -28.74 14.66 1.85
N VAL A 134 -28.96 13.44 1.39
CA VAL A 134 -28.33 12.23 1.93
C VAL A 134 -27.28 11.77 0.93
N MET A 135 -26.03 11.57 1.39
CA MET A 135 -24.95 11.01 0.58
C MET A 135 -24.99 9.48 0.65
N ARG A 136 -25.20 8.84 -0.49
CA ARG A 136 -25.18 7.37 -0.59
C ARG A 136 -24.01 6.91 -1.45
N SER A 137 -23.39 5.82 -1.04
CA SER A 137 -22.38 5.16 -1.87
C SER A 137 -23.07 4.52 -3.08
N VAL A 138 -22.64 4.90 -4.29
CA VAL A 138 -23.17 4.41 -5.56
C VAL A 138 -22.20 3.51 -6.31
N GLY A 139 -20.98 3.37 -5.82
CA GLY A 139 -19.98 2.51 -6.46
C GLY A 139 -18.59 2.66 -5.84
N ILE A 140 -17.63 1.98 -6.43
CA ILE A 140 -16.22 1.99 -6.05
C ILE A 140 -15.44 2.74 -7.11
N LYS A 141 -14.48 3.58 -6.68
CA LYS A 141 -13.61 4.32 -7.59
C LYS A 141 -12.78 3.35 -8.43
N SER A 142 -12.57 3.69 -9.69
CA SER A 142 -11.68 2.98 -10.62
C SER A 142 -10.30 3.63 -10.75
N ASP A 143 -10.08 4.76 -10.04
CA ASP A 143 -8.81 5.47 -10.06
C ASP A 143 -7.74 4.66 -9.36
N THR A 144 -6.60 4.48 -10.00
CA THR A 144 -5.47 3.74 -9.45
C THR A 144 -4.36 4.68 -8.97
N LEU A 145 -3.58 4.21 -8.00
CA LEU A 145 -2.36 4.87 -7.52
C LEU A 145 -1.17 3.93 -7.72
N THR A 146 -0.19 4.38 -8.48
CA THR A 146 1.08 3.67 -8.59
C THR A 146 2.15 4.40 -7.79
N ILE A 147 2.77 3.69 -6.86
CA ILE A 147 3.89 4.16 -6.04
C ILE A 147 5.16 3.52 -6.57
N CYS A 148 6.07 4.33 -7.09
CA CYS A 148 7.42 3.88 -7.47
C CYS A 148 8.41 4.37 -6.41
N ALA A 149 9.10 3.44 -5.74
CA ALA A 149 10.18 3.77 -4.82
C ALA A 149 11.53 3.48 -5.47
N HIS A 150 12.35 4.51 -5.63
CA HIS A 150 13.69 4.43 -6.20
C HIS A 150 14.73 4.52 -5.07
N TYR A 151 15.67 3.58 -5.02
CA TYR A 151 16.61 3.50 -3.91
C TYR A 151 17.96 2.91 -4.31
N ASP A 152 18.93 3.10 -3.43
CA ASP A 152 20.28 2.56 -3.55
C ASP A 152 20.55 1.50 -2.47
N GLY A 153 21.48 0.59 -2.70
CA GLY A 153 22.03 -0.25 -1.65
C GLY A 153 23.12 0.50 -0.85
N PRO A 154 23.73 -0.14 0.16
CA PRO A 154 24.79 0.47 0.96
C PRO A 154 26.01 0.87 0.12
N SER A 155 26.65 1.98 0.51
CA SER A 155 27.79 2.56 -0.20
C SER A 155 29.09 1.78 0.05
N ASN A 156 29.19 0.58 -0.52
CA ASN A 156 30.42 -0.23 -0.54
C ASN A 156 31.21 0.04 -1.82
N ILE A 157 32.54 -0.25 -1.81
CA ILE A 157 33.41 -0.04 -2.96
C ILE A 157 32.85 -0.73 -4.23
N VAL A 158 32.38 -1.96 -4.09
CA VAL A 158 31.78 -2.75 -5.19
C VAL A 158 30.50 -2.08 -5.71
N ASN A 159 29.62 -1.68 -4.81
CA ASN A 159 28.39 -0.99 -5.18
C ASN A 159 28.68 0.39 -5.78
N ARG A 160 29.73 1.05 -5.36
CA ARG A 160 30.15 2.34 -5.92
C ARG A 160 30.61 2.22 -7.36
N LEU A 161 31.33 1.16 -7.71
CA LEU A 161 31.74 0.85 -9.09
C LEU A 161 30.55 0.46 -9.96
N LEU A 162 29.65 -0.39 -9.44
CA LEU A 162 28.43 -0.79 -10.17
C LEU A 162 27.42 0.35 -10.36
N ARG A 163 27.46 1.35 -9.51
CA ARG A 163 26.60 2.55 -9.59
C ARG A 163 27.10 3.58 -10.58
N TRP A 164 28.37 3.59 -10.92
CA TRP A 164 28.99 4.65 -11.70
C TRP A 164 28.26 4.93 -13.04
N PRO A 165 27.96 3.94 -13.90
CA PRO A 165 27.27 4.20 -15.15
C PRO A 165 25.80 4.63 -14.99
N ARG A 166 25.12 4.18 -13.90
CA ARG A 166 23.73 4.57 -13.59
C ARG A 166 23.66 5.96 -12.98
N ARG A 167 24.62 6.31 -12.14
CA ARG A 167 24.73 7.63 -11.52
C ARG A 167 24.93 8.73 -12.55
N TRP A 168 25.66 8.45 -13.62
CA TRP A 168 25.81 9.37 -14.74
C TRP A 168 24.50 9.67 -15.45
N ARG A 169 23.56 8.73 -15.41
CA ARG A 169 22.21 8.89 -15.96
C ARG A 169 21.19 9.36 -14.92
N GLY A 170 21.60 9.73 -13.70
CA GLY A 170 20.69 10.11 -12.63
C GLY A 170 19.80 9.00 -12.08
N LEU A 171 20.04 7.73 -12.48
CA LEU A 171 19.19 6.60 -12.11
C LEU A 171 19.66 5.96 -10.81
N LYS A 172 18.69 5.56 -9.99
CA LYS A 172 18.91 4.74 -8.79
C LYS A 172 19.23 3.29 -9.16
N GLN A 173 19.85 2.57 -8.19
CA GLN A 173 20.27 1.19 -8.39
C GLN A 173 19.10 0.23 -8.47
N TYR A 174 18.07 0.48 -7.67
CA TYR A 174 16.87 -0.36 -7.52
C TYR A 174 15.61 0.47 -7.63
N ALA A 175 14.54 -0.18 -8.04
CA ALA A 175 13.21 0.38 -8.05
C ALA A 175 12.20 -0.66 -7.58
N LEU A 176 11.22 -0.23 -6.81
CA LEU A 176 10.01 -0.94 -6.47
C LEU A 176 8.85 -0.24 -7.17
N ARG A 177 7.93 -1.00 -7.73
CA ARG A 177 6.66 -0.49 -8.24
C ARG A 177 5.52 -1.23 -7.59
N PHE A 178 4.60 -0.49 -7.01
CA PHE A 178 3.38 -1.00 -6.39
C PHE A 178 2.19 -0.24 -6.97
N THR A 179 1.12 -0.94 -7.35
CA THR A 179 -0.11 -0.34 -7.85
C THR A 179 -1.26 -0.69 -6.90
N PHE A 180 -1.88 0.35 -6.38
CA PHE A 180 -3.10 0.27 -5.59
C PHE A 180 -4.30 0.43 -6.51
N ASP A 181 -5.25 -0.51 -6.43
CA ASP A 181 -6.51 -0.50 -7.17
C ASP A 181 -7.67 -0.69 -6.19
N PRO A 182 -8.55 0.32 -5.99
CA PRO A 182 -9.69 0.22 -5.09
C PRO A 182 -10.62 -0.95 -5.39
N GLN A 183 -10.80 -1.31 -6.67
CA GLN A 183 -11.71 -2.39 -7.06
C GLN A 183 -11.19 -3.75 -6.62
N VAL A 184 -9.89 -3.98 -6.77
CA VAL A 184 -9.24 -5.21 -6.31
C VAL A 184 -9.31 -5.30 -4.79
N VAL A 185 -9.01 -4.20 -4.09
CA VAL A 185 -9.04 -4.13 -2.63
C VAL A 185 -10.40 -4.49 -2.06
N VAL A 186 -11.47 -3.95 -2.62
CA VAL A 186 -12.83 -4.24 -2.15
C VAL A 186 -13.24 -5.69 -2.46
N GLY A 187 -12.71 -6.27 -3.56
CA GLY A 187 -12.91 -7.68 -3.88
C GLY A 187 -12.23 -8.65 -2.91
N ASP A 188 -11.11 -8.21 -2.29
CA ASP A 188 -10.26 -9.04 -1.41
C ASP A 188 -10.45 -8.71 0.08
N LEU A 189 -11.55 -8.04 0.46
CA LEU A 189 -11.80 -7.69 1.86
C LEU A 189 -11.86 -8.93 2.75
N PRO A 190 -11.18 -8.91 3.92
CA PRO A 190 -11.27 -9.99 4.89
C PRO A 190 -12.69 -10.08 5.46
N PRO A 191 -13.06 -11.24 6.07
CA PRO A 191 -14.33 -11.34 6.79
C PRO A 191 -14.48 -10.21 7.80
N ALA A 192 -15.71 -9.68 7.88
CA ALA A 192 -16.01 -8.57 8.77
C ALA A 192 -15.79 -8.93 10.26
N GLN A 193 -15.10 -8.08 10.97
CA GLN A 193 -14.94 -8.19 12.43
C GLN A 193 -16.00 -7.31 13.10
N TYR A 194 -16.67 -7.87 14.11
CA TYR A 194 -17.71 -7.19 14.86
C TYR A 194 -17.18 -6.80 16.23
N ALA A 195 -17.34 -5.52 16.58
CA ALA A 195 -17.05 -5.01 17.91
C ALA A 195 -18.23 -5.23 18.87
#